data_57df496fcc3ceb4d0ce30935d7ec2e0f
#
_entry.id   57df496fcc3ceb4d0ce30935d7ec2e0f
#
_cell.length_a   1.000
_cell.length_b   1.000
_cell.length_c   1.000
_cell.angle_alpha   90.00
_cell.angle_beta   90.00
_cell.angle_gamma   90.00
#
_symmetry.space_group_name_H-M   'P 1'
#
loop_
_entity.id
_entity.type
_entity.pdbx_description
1 polymer ?
#
loop_
_entity_poly.entity_id
_entity_poly.type
_entity_poly.pdbx_seq_one_letter_code
_entity_poly.pdbx_strand_id
1 'polypeptide(L)'
;MTVLSHLKQVQQRNVATLRRSPLAEISGALGDLGTLLPLMIALAVQGSIYLDSTLVFSGISNIVTGAVFGIPLPVQPMKSIAAAAISRPEYGKIHTVMAAGQWVSLAVLAMSLTGLLRWVTRNVPVPVVKGIQLGAGLSLVMAAGSSLLRDLDWTRPVIDNQLWALGAFLVLIFTQRLPRFPYALCVFVLSLAFAFVAVETKDGDVHILLQMMPNADVWEPRRWLHWNLNWFEYKPISMAIGQLPLTTLNSVIAVSALAADLLPDMPTPSVTSMGISVGLMNLVGTWWGAMPVCHGAGGLAAQYRFGARSGASIIMLGLLKLILGVVFGNSLIGLLKHYPKSLLGVMVIAAGLELAKVGHSLNHGASDLWETSAGEAGDGSGGITRHHRTLSDDERSERWTVMLMTTAGILAFRNDAIGFVAGMLCFWAYRLSDKTQKWWEGRKSITSGETAPLLR
;
A
#
# COMPACT_ATOMS: atom_id res chain seq x y z
N MET A 1 9.76 13.09 -23.96
CA MET A 1 10.34 13.78 -22.79
C MET A 1 11.62 13.10 -22.39
N THR A 2 12.71 13.84 -22.18
CA THR A 2 13.94 13.27 -21.60
C THR A 2 13.72 12.97 -20.12
N VAL A 3 14.41 11.97 -19.55
CA VAL A 3 14.33 11.63 -18.13
C VAL A 3 14.59 12.84 -17.24
N LEU A 4 15.53 13.70 -17.66
CA LEU A 4 15.90 14.90 -16.92
C LEU A 4 14.77 15.94 -16.86
N SER A 5 14.04 16.14 -17.98
CA SER A 5 12.89 17.07 -18.02
C SER A 5 11.73 16.57 -17.15
N HIS A 6 11.49 15.26 -17.13
CA HIS A 6 10.50 14.65 -16.25
C HIS A 6 10.84 14.88 -14.76
N LEU A 7 12.06 14.55 -14.34
CA LEU A 7 12.51 14.75 -12.96
C LEU A 7 12.41 16.23 -12.54
N LYS A 8 12.81 17.15 -13.42
CA LYS A 8 12.70 18.59 -13.14
C LYS A 8 11.24 19.03 -12.92
N GLN A 9 10.33 18.55 -13.75
CA GLN A 9 8.89 18.85 -13.62
C GLN A 9 8.31 18.29 -12.32
N VAL A 10 8.65 17.04 -11.97
CA VAL A 10 8.25 16.40 -10.70
C VAL A 10 8.75 17.21 -9.50
N GLN A 11 10.04 17.62 -9.50
CA GLN A 11 10.59 18.39 -8.38
C GLN A 11 9.95 19.78 -8.25
N GLN A 12 9.72 20.47 -9.37
CA GLN A 12 9.02 21.76 -9.34
C GLN A 12 7.62 21.62 -8.71
N ARG A 13 6.90 20.54 -9.04
CA ARG A 13 5.58 20.26 -8.49
C ARG A 13 5.64 19.90 -7.00
N ASN A 14 6.58 19.04 -6.58
CA ASN A 14 6.79 18.69 -5.18
C ASN A 14 7.02 19.96 -4.33
N VAL A 15 7.88 20.87 -4.80
CA VAL A 15 8.16 22.13 -4.12
C VAL A 15 6.93 23.06 -4.11
N ALA A 16 6.21 23.17 -5.22
CA ALA A 16 5.00 23.99 -5.32
C ALA A 16 3.90 23.53 -4.37
N THR A 17 3.66 22.21 -4.30
CA THR A 17 2.66 21.61 -3.41
C THR A 17 3.05 21.79 -1.94
N LEU A 18 4.32 21.56 -1.61
CA LEU A 18 4.83 21.76 -0.25
C LEU A 18 4.68 23.22 0.20
N ARG A 19 4.99 24.20 -0.68
CA ARG A 19 4.82 25.62 -0.37
C ARG A 19 3.36 26.03 -0.18
N ARG A 20 2.46 25.43 -0.96
CA ARG A 20 1.02 25.73 -0.91
C ARG A 20 0.34 25.19 0.35
N SER A 21 0.72 23.99 0.81
CA SER A 21 0.06 23.29 1.93
C SER A 21 1.06 22.48 2.76
N PRO A 22 2.03 23.11 3.46
CA PRO A 22 3.11 22.43 4.15
C PRO A 22 2.60 21.48 5.25
N LEU A 23 1.65 21.93 6.07
CA LEU A 23 1.09 21.11 7.16
C LEU A 23 0.32 19.88 6.65
N ALA A 24 -0.34 19.99 5.49
CA ALA A 24 -1.03 18.88 4.89
C ALA A 24 -0.05 17.83 4.35
N GLU A 25 1.04 18.26 3.70
CA GLU A 25 2.09 17.33 3.24
C GLU A 25 2.81 16.66 4.41
N ILE A 26 3.13 17.39 5.49
CA ILE A 26 3.73 16.82 6.71
C ILE A 26 2.77 15.85 7.38
N SER A 27 1.49 16.22 7.56
CA SER A 27 0.47 15.34 8.13
C SER A 27 0.30 14.08 7.29
N GLY A 28 0.23 14.24 5.97
CA GLY A 28 0.17 13.11 5.05
C GLY A 28 1.38 12.19 5.13
N ALA A 29 2.59 12.74 5.25
CA ALA A 29 3.83 11.98 5.42
C ALA A 29 3.76 11.01 6.60
N LEU A 30 3.10 11.41 7.69
CA LEU A 30 2.94 10.61 8.91
C LEU A 30 1.76 9.63 8.85
N GLY A 31 0.90 9.73 7.82
CA GLY A 31 -0.31 8.94 7.69
C GLY A 31 -0.10 7.43 7.65
N ASP A 32 1.07 6.98 7.20
CA ASP A 32 1.40 5.56 7.06
C ASP A 32 2.05 4.93 8.30
N LEU A 33 2.34 5.70 9.33
CA LEU A 33 2.99 5.20 10.54
C LEU A 33 2.21 4.05 11.21
N GLY A 34 0.87 4.09 11.14
CA GLY A 34 0.01 3.05 11.70
C GLY A 34 0.25 1.65 11.11
N THR A 35 0.64 1.55 9.84
CA THR A 35 0.97 0.26 9.21
C THR A 35 2.45 -0.08 9.29
N LEU A 36 3.33 0.91 9.30
CA LEU A 36 4.78 0.75 9.31
C LEU A 36 5.30 0.36 10.69
N LEU A 37 4.97 1.15 11.73
CA LEU A 37 5.59 1.04 13.04
C LEU A 37 5.36 -0.32 13.72
N PRO A 38 4.14 -0.89 13.81
CA PRO A 38 3.95 -2.16 14.51
C PRO A 38 4.78 -3.31 13.94
N LEU A 39 4.83 -3.42 12.61
CA LEU A 39 5.59 -4.49 11.95
C LEU A 39 7.10 -4.27 12.07
N MET A 40 7.56 -3.05 11.88
CA MET A 40 8.97 -2.71 11.99
C MET A 40 9.51 -2.95 13.42
N ILE A 41 8.75 -2.52 14.44
CA ILE A 41 9.11 -2.72 15.85
C ILE A 41 9.14 -4.22 16.17
N ALA A 42 8.11 -4.98 15.79
CA ALA A 42 8.04 -6.41 16.06
C ALA A 42 9.23 -7.18 15.44
N LEU A 43 9.57 -6.89 14.19
CA LEU A 43 10.70 -7.52 13.51
C LEU A 43 12.04 -7.12 14.11
N ALA A 44 12.21 -5.84 14.50
CA ALA A 44 13.43 -5.35 15.11
C ALA A 44 13.68 -5.94 16.52
N VAL A 45 12.60 -6.01 17.33
CA VAL A 45 12.66 -6.62 18.67
C VAL A 45 13.00 -8.10 18.62
N GLN A 46 12.50 -8.80 17.60
CA GLN A 46 12.77 -10.22 17.39
C GLN A 46 14.18 -10.48 16.80
N GLY A 47 14.88 -9.44 16.34
CA GLY A 47 16.18 -9.58 15.66
C GLY A 47 16.08 -10.11 14.23
N SER A 48 14.90 -10.00 13.61
CA SER A 48 14.66 -10.40 12.22
C SER A 48 15.17 -9.38 11.20
N ILE A 49 15.43 -8.17 11.64
CA ILE A 49 15.96 -7.04 10.86
C ILE A 49 16.88 -6.17 11.72
N TYR A 50 17.73 -5.37 11.07
CA TYR A 50 18.41 -4.26 11.74
C TYR A 50 17.57 -2.98 11.57
N LEU A 51 17.20 -2.35 12.69
CA LEU A 51 16.35 -1.15 12.68
C LEU A 51 17.03 0.03 12.00
N ASP A 52 18.30 0.27 12.34
CA ASP A 52 19.15 1.29 11.76
C ASP A 52 19.23 1.20 10.24
N SER A 53 19.60 0.03 9.72
CA SER A 53 19.65 -0.24 8.29
C SER A 53 18.27 -0.13 7.64
N THR A 54 17.22 -0.59 8.31
CA THR A 54 15.84 -0.47 7.82
C THR A 54 15.42 1.00 7.64
N LEU A 55 15.73 1.85 8.63
CA LEU A 55 15.43 3.28 8.56
C LEU A 55 16.24 3.97 7.47
N VAL A 56 17.53 3.66 7.35
CA VAL A 56 18.41 4.23 6.32
C VAL A 56 17.95 3.85 4.93
N PHE A 57 17.81 2.56 4.61
CA PHE A 57 17.48 2.11 3.25
C PHE A 57 16.03 2.41 2.88
N SER A 58 15.07 2.27 3.80
CA SER A 58 13.68 2.69 3.53
C SER A 58 13.56 4.22 3.42
N GLY A 59 14.39 4.98 4.14
CA GLY A 59 14.51 6.42 4.03
C GLY A 59 14.99 6.85 2.64
N ILE A 60 16.11 6.29 2.19
CA ILE A 60 16.64 6.52 0.83
C ILE A 60 15.61 6.13 -0.22
N SER A 61 14.97 4.96 -0.07
CA SER A 61 13.94 4.48 -1.00
C SER A 61 12.74 5.41 -1.08
N ASN A 62 12.28 5.98 0.05
CA ASN A 62 11.22 6.98 0.07
C ASN A 62 11.63 8.26 -0.67
N ILE A 63 12.86 8.76 -0.44
CA ILE A 63 13.38 9.95 -1.12
C ILE A 63 13.40 9.73 -2.64
N VAL A 64 13.96 8.60 -3.08
CA VAL A 64 14.04 8.25 -4.51
C VAL A 64 12.64 8.10 -5.11
N THR A 65 11.73 7.40 -4.42
CA THR A 65 10.34 7.21 -4.86
C THR A 65 9.62 8.55 -5.06
N GLY A 66 9.70 9.45 -4.08
CA GLY A 66 9.09 10.78 -4.17
C GLY A 66 9.71 11.67 -5.23
N ALA A 67 11.02 11.54 -5.45
CA ALA A 67 11.74 12.27 -6.48
C ALA A 67 11.41 11.79 -7.90
N VAL A 68 11.19 10.48 -8.07
CA VAL A 68 10.95 9.86 -9.39
C VAL A 68 9.48 9.88 -9.78
N PHE A 69 8.59 9.46 -8.86
CA PHE A 69 7.16 9.32 -9.17
C PHE A 69 6.35 10.59 -8.85
N GLY A 70 6.81 11.43 -7.94
CA GLY A 70 6.13 12.69 -7.59
C GLY A 70 4.79 12.55 -6.87
N ILE A 71 4.43 11.36 -6.43
CA ILE A 71 3.19 11.04 -5.72
C ILE A 71 3.49 10.60 -4.28
N PRO A 72 2.53 10.70 -3.34
CA PRO A 72 2.72 10.31 -1.94
C PRO A 72 2.68 8.77 -1.78
N LEU A 73 3.68 8.10 -2.31
CA LEU A 73 3.78 6.65 -2.38
C LEU A 73 4.83 6.12 -1.40
N PRO A 74 4.45 5.72 -0.19
CA PRO A 74 5.41 5.30 0.81
C PRO A 74 5.99 3.91 0.53
N VAL A 75 7.16 3.69 1.12
CA VAL A 75 7.84 2.40 1.17
C VAL A 75 7.49 1.72 2.48
N GLN A 76 6.87 0.55 2.42
CA GLN A 76 6.29 -0.21 3.52
C GLN A 76 6.87 -1.63 3.63
N PRO A 77 6.76 -2.29 4.82
CA PRO A 77 7.15 -3.69 4.99
C PRO A 77 6.42 -4.63 4.02
N MET A 78 7.11 -5.66 3.56
CA MET A 78 6.50 -6.82 2.91
C MET A 78 5.71 -7.62 3.94
N LYS A 79 4.38 -7.43 3.96
CA LYS A 79 3.50 -7.88 5.05
C LYS A 79 3.47 -9.38 5.25
N SER A 80 3.49 -10.18 4.18
CA SER A 80 3.46 -11.65 4.29
C SER A 80 4.78 -12.18 4.86
N ILE A 81 5.93 -11.62 4.44
CA ILE A 81 7.24 -11.96 5.02
C ILE A 81 7.29 -11.55 6.50
N ALA A 82 6.85 -10.33 6.81
CA ALA A 82 6.82 -9.85 8.18
C ALA A 82 5.92 -10.72 9.09
N ALA A 83 4.70 -11.04 8.62
CA ALA A 83 3.78 -11.89 9.36
C ALA A 83 4.32 -13.30 9.59
N ALA A 84 4.95 -13.91 8.59
CA ALA A 84 5.57 -15.22 8.72
C ALA A 84 6.73 -15.21 9.73
N ALA A 85 7.59 -14.19 9.66
CA ALA A 85 8.72 -14.03 10.58
C ALA A 85 8.25 -13.82 12.03
N ILE A 86 7.21 -13.00 12.25
CA ILE A 86 6.69 -12.71 13.59
C ILE A 86 5.96 -13.91 14.19
N SER A 87 5.15 -14.62 13.39
CA SER A 87 4.32 -15.72 13.88
C SER A 87 5.08 -17.03 14.11
N ARG A 88 6.23 -17.20 13.47
CA ARG A 88 7.04 -18.45 13.52
C ARG A 88 8.50 -18.11 13.76
N PRO A 89 9.02 -18.31 15.00
CA PRO A 89 10.39 -17.96 15.36
C PRO A 89 11.46 -18.57 14.43
N GLU A 90 11.21 -19.78 13.91
CA GLU A 90 12.11 -20.45 12.98
C GLU A 90 12.22 -19.78 11.59
N TYR A 91 11.26 -18.91 11.23
CA TYR A 91 11.26 -18.07 10.03
C TYR A 91 11.84 -16.68 10.29
N GLY A 92 11.91 -16.26 11.55
CA GLY A 92 12.33 -14.91 11.97
C GLY A 92 13.86 -14.68 11.97
N LYS A 93 14.67 -15.66 11.54
CA LYS A 93 16.13 -15.43 11.40
C LYS A 93 16.41 -14.42 10.32
N ILE A 94 17.28 -13.43 10.61
CA ILE A 94 17.60 -12.33 9.70
C ILE A 94 17.98 -12.82 8.29
N HIS A 95 18.83 -13.83 8.17
CA HIS A 95 19.24 -14.39 6.87
C HIS A 95 18.07 -14.98 6.08
N THR A 96 17.11 -15.61 6.75
CA THR A 96 15.89 -16.15 6.12
C THR A 96 14.98 -15.06 5.59
N VAL A 97 14.77 -14.00 6.40
CA VAL A 97 13.94 -12.83 6.01
C VAL A 97 14.57 -12.08 4.85
N MET A 98 15.88 -11.87 4.88
CA MET A 98 16.60 -11.20 3.79
C MET A 98 16.58 -12.01 2.49
N ALA A 99 16.84 -13.31 2.56
CA ALA A 99 16.76 -14.21 1.41
C ALA A 99 15.36 -14.24 0.79
N ALA A 100 14.31 -14.28 1.61
CA ALA A 100 12.92 -14.18 1.13
C ALA A 100 12.65 -12.87 0.39
N GLY A 101 13.09 -11.73 0.94
CA GLY A 101 12.99 -10.41 0.30
C GLY A 101 13.71 -10.37 -1.05
N GLN A 102 14.89 -10.97 -1.16
CA GLN A 102 15.64 -11.04 -2.41
C GLN A 102 14.96 -11.91 -3.46
N TRP A 103 14.40 -13.07 -3.10
CA TRP A 103 13.62 -13.91 -4.02
C TRP A 103 12.43 -13.17 -4.59
N VAL A 104 11.65 -12.47 -3.77
CA VAL A 104 10.53 -11.63 -4.24
C VAL A 104 11.03 -10.55 -5.20
N SER A 105 12.14 -9.91 -4.85
CA SER A 105 12.70 -8.81 -5.64
C SER A 105 13.19 -9.26 -7.00
N LEU A 106 13.92 -10.38 -7.06
CA LEU A 106 14.37 -10.98 -8.32
C LEU A 106 13.18 -11.38 -9.20
N ALA A 107 12.15 -12.02 -8.61
CA ALA A 107 10.96 -12.42 -9.36
C ALA A 107 10.20 -11.20 -9.91
N VAL A 108 9.96 -10.18 -9.08
CA VAL A 108 9.24 -8.96 -9.50
C VAL A 108 10.05 -8.19 -10.54
N LEU A 109 11.38 -8.09 -10.38
CA LEU A 109 12.25 -7.44 -11.35
C LEU A 109 12.24 -8.20 -12.70
N ALA A 110 12.36 -9.52 -12.68
CA ALA A 110 12.29 -10.36 -13.89
C ALA A 110 10.93 -10.18 -14.60
N MET A 111 9.81 -10.23 -13.87
CA MET A 111 8.48 -9.98 -14.44
C MET A 111 8.33 -8.56 -15.00
N SER A 112 8.99 -7.57 -14.40
CA SER A 112 8.94 -6.18 -14.86
C SER A 112 9.73 -6.01 -16.17
N LEU A 113 10.94 -6.56 -16.24
CA LEU A 113 11.84 -6.46 -17.39
C LEU A 113 11.34 -7.26 -18.60
N THR A 114 10.77 -8.44 -18.37
CA THR A 114 10.17 -9.29 -19.42
C THR A 114 8.83 -8.77 -19.93
N GLY A 115 8.23 -7.80 -19.25
CA GLY A 115 6.90 -7.29 -19.59
C GLY A 115 5.75 -8.17 -19.12
N LEU A 116 6.02 -9.25 -18.38
CA LEU A 116 5.00 -10.14 -17.83
C LEU A 116 4.00 -9.38 -16.92
N LEU A 117 4.48 -8.42 -16.13
CA LEU A 117 3.59 -7.57 -15.32
C LEU A 117 2.61 -6.76 -16.17
N ARG A 118 3.03 -6.24 -17.32
CA ARG A 118 2.13 -5.54 -18.27
C ARG A 118 1.10 -6.48 -18.85
N TRP A 119 1.52 -7.69 -19.20
CA TRP A 119 0.60 -8.71 -19.71
C TRP A 119 -0.45 -9.08 -18.66
N VAL A 120 -0.04 -9.32 -17.42
CA VAL A 120 -0.97 -9.59 -16.30
C VAL A 120 -1.94 -8.42 -16.13
N THR A 121 -1.46 -7.17 -16.08
CA THR A 121 -2.32 -5.98 -15.90
C THR A 121 -3.36 -5.82 -17.01
N ARG A 122 -3.02 -6.16 -18.25
CA ARG A 122 -3.97 -6.08 -19.39
C ARG A 122 -5.05 -7.14 -19.34
N ASN A 123 -4.75 -8.30 -18.73
CA ASN A 123 -5.68 -9.42 -18.66
C ASN A 123 -6.50 -9.46 -17.36
N VAL A 124 -6.16 -8.63 -16.38
CA VAL A 124 -6.90 -8.56 -15.11
C VAL A 124 -8.04 -7.54 -15.25
N PRO A 125 -9.29 -7.98 -15.09
CA PRO A 125 -10.46 -7.08 -15.18
C PRO A 125 -10.46 -6.04 -14.04
N VAL A 126 -10.95 -4.85 -14.34
CA VAL A 126 -11.07 -3.76 -13.34
C VAL A 126 -11.85 -4.18 -12.10
N PRO A 127 -12.97 -4.92 -12.16
CA PRO A 127 -13.65 -5.41 -10.96
C PRO A 127 -12.77 -6.24 -10.03
N VAL A 128 -11.88 -7.06 -10.57
CA VAL A 128 -10.91 -7.83 -9.76
C VAL A 128 -9.91 -6.90 -9.07
N VAL A 129 -9.36 -5.91 -9.79
CA VAL A 129 -8.44 -4.92 -9.20
C VAL A 129 -9.12 -4.14 -8.09
N LYS A 130 -10.36 -3.68 -8.31
CA LYS A 130 -11.17 -2.98 -7.29
C LYS A 130 -11.49 -3.89 -6.10
N GLY A 131 -11.73 -5.17 -6.35
CA GLY A 131 -11.91 -6.19 -5.29
C GLY A 131 -10.66 -6.39 -4.43
N ILE A 132 -9.48 -6.36 -5.04
CA ILE A 132 -8.20 -6.41 -4.30
C ILE A 132 -8.05 -5.16 -3.41
N GLN A 133 -8.35 -3.98 -3.94
CA GLN A 133 -8.26 -2.73 -3.19
C GLN A 133 -9.25 -2.71 -2.01
N LEU A 134 -10.51 -3.07 -2.25
CA LEU A 134 -11.55 -3.17 -1.23
C LEU A 134 -11.19 -4.22 -0.16
N GLY A 135 -10.77 -5.42 -0.59
CA GLY A 135 -10.36 -6.49 0.32
C GLY A 135 -9.15 -6.13 1.17
N ALA A 136 -8.13 -5.50 0.56
CA ALA A 136 -6.96 -5.01 1.30
C ALA A 136 -7.34 -3.91 2.30
N GLY A 137 -8.24 -2.98 1.93
CA GLY A 137 -8.74 -1.93 2.83
C GLY A 137 -9.47 -2.51 4.04
N LEU A 138 -10.41 -3.43 3.82
CA LEU A 138 -11.14 -4.12 4.90
C LEU A 138 -10.21 -4.99 5.75
N SER A 139 -9.22 -5.65 5.15
CA SER A 139 -8.19 -6.40 5.89
C SER A 139 -7.39 -5.49 6.83
N LEU A 140 -7.05 -4.26 6.43
CA LEU A 140 -6.40 -3.29 7.30
C LEU A 140 -7.28 -2.91 8.49
N VAL A 141 -8.58 -2.66 8.26
CA VAL A 141 -9.53 -2.36 9.34
C VAL A 141 -9.64 -3.51 10.32
N MET A 142 -9.78 -4.75 9.81
CA MET A 142 -9.85 -5.95 10.64
C MET A 142 -8.56 -6.18 11.43
N ALA A 143 -7.40 -5.98 10.81
CA ALA A 143 -6.11 -6.11 11.47
C ALA A 143 -5.96 -5.07 12.60
N ALA A 144 -6.32 -3.81 12.36
CA ALA A 144 -6.28 -2.77 13.39
C ALA A 144 -7.19 -3.12 14.58
N GLY A 145 -8.42 -3.57 14.30
CA GLY A 145 -9.36 -4.01 15.33
C GLY A 145 -8.82 -5.17 16.16
N SER A 146 -8.30 -6.22 15.52
CA SER A 146 -7.89 -7.45 16.20
C SER A 146 -6.52 -7.37 16.88
N SER A 147 -5.56 -6.61 16.33
CA SER A 147 -4.17 -6.61 16.84
C SER A 147 -3.76 -5.35 17.60
N LEU A 148 -4.48 -4.23 17.41
CA LEU A 148 -4.13 -2.97 18.06
C LEU A 148 -5.17 -2.52 19.09
N LEU A 149 -6.48 -2.73 18.82
CA LEU A 149 -7.54 -2.17 19.64
C LEU A 149 -8.22 -3.17 20.58
N ARG A 150 -8.38 -4.43 20.15
CA ARG A 150 -9.16 -5.43 20.89
C ARG A 150 -8.63 -5.72 22.29
N ASP A 151 -7.30 -5.76 22.44
CA ASP A 151 -6.64 -6.13 23.69
C ASP A 151 -6.49 -4.93 24.65
N LEU A 152 -7.00 -3.75 24.27
CA LEU A 152 -6.97 -2.56 25.12
C LEU A 152 -8.17 -2.56 26.07
N ASP A 153 -7.90 -2.24 27.33
CA ASP A 153 -8.97 -1.95 28.31
C ASP A 153 -9.59 -0.59 28.04
N TRP A 154 -10.78 -0.35 28.62
CA TRP A 154 -11.50 0.92 28.48
C TRP A 154 -10.77 2.11 29.10
N THR A 155 -10.14 1.93 30.25
CA THR A 155 -9.57 3.03 31.06
C THR A 155 -8.12 2.83 31.45
N ARG A 156 -7.58 1.63 31.30
CA ARG A 156 -6.20 1.30 31.67
C ARG A 156 -5.42 0.67 30.53
N PRO A 157 -4.11 0.98 30.39
CA PRO A 157 -3.38 2.04 31.09
C PRO A 157 -3.92 3.43 30.70
N VAL A 158 -3.68 4.45 31.53
CA VAL A 158 -4.23 5.80 31.37
C VAL A 158 -3.90 6.42 30.00
N ILE A 159 -2.77 6.06 29.42
CA ILE A 159 -2.22 6.69 28.20
C ILE A 159 -2.52 5.88 26.92
N ASP A 160 -2.85 4.58 27.03
CA ASP A 160 -3.12 3.71 25.86
C ASP A 160 -4.31 2.79 26.13
N ASN A 161 -5.52 3.31 25.92
CA ASN A 161 -6.79 2.63 26.19
C ASN A 161 -7.85 2.91 25.12
N GLN A 162 -8.99 2.23 25.20
CA GLN A 162 -10.07 2.36 24.23
C GLN A 162 -10.71 3.77 24.21
N LEU A 163 -10.69 4.53 25.32
CA LEU A 163 -11.19 5.90 25.32
C LEU A 163 -10.35 6.82 24.43
N TRP A 164 -9.03 6.64 24.43
CA TRP A 164 -8.16 7.39 23.51
C TRP A 164 -8.42 7.02 22.05
N ALA A 165 -8.64 5.73 21.77
CA ALA A 165 -9.03 5.28 20.43
C ALA A 165 -10.37 5.89 19.99
N LEU A 166 -11.38 5.86 20.87
CA LEU A 166 -12.70 6.46 20.62
C LEU A 166 -12.57 7.97 20.40
N GLY A 167 -11.84 8.68 21.26
CA GLY A 167 -11.60 10.12 21.14
C GLY A 167 -10.93 10.47 19.82
N ALA A 168 -9.85 9.76 19.47
CA ALA A 168 -9.13 9.95 18.19
C ALA A 168 -10.04 9.66 16.98
N PHE A 169 -10.89 8.63 17.06
CA PHE A 169 -11.84 8.29 16.01
C PHE A 169 -12.92 9.37 15.84
N LEU A 170 -13.47 9.89 16.93
CA LEU A 170 -14.43 11.00 16.89
C LEU A 170 -13.82 12.26 16.30
N VAL A 171 -12.60 12.61 16.72
CA VAL A 171 -11.86 13.74 16.13
C VAL A 171 -11.59 13.51 14.65
N LEU A 172 -11.26 12.28 14.23
CA LEU A 172 -11.08 11.93 12.82
C LEU A 172 -12.37 12.21 12.02
N ILE A 173 -13.54 11.78 12.53
CA ILE A 173 -14.84 12.00 11.85
C ILE A 173 -15.16 13.49 11.81
N PHE A 174 -15.04 14.18 12.92
CA PHE A 174 -15.35 15.60 13.01
C PHE A 174 -14.49 16.44 12.08
N THR A 175 -13.20 16.14 12.00
CA THR A 175 -12.23 16.87 11.17
C THR A 175 -12.28 16.50 9.69
N GLN A 176 -13.07 15.48 9.28
CA GLN A 176 -13.21 15.10 7.87
C GLN A 176 -13.63 16.23 6.94
N ARG A 177 -14.46 17.14 7.45
CA ARG A 177 -14.99 18.27 6.69
C ARG A 177 -14.16 19.56 6.85
N LEU A 178 -13.15 19.53 7.72
CA LEU A 178 -12.27 20.67 7.93
C LEU A 178 -11.13 20.64 6.90
N PRO A 179 -11.12 21.53 5.92
CA PRO A 179 -10.04 21.59 4.95
C PRO A 179 -8.72 21.94 5.65
N ARG A 180 -7.68 21.16 5.38
CA ARG A 180 -6.30 21.39 5.87
C ARG A 180 -6.05 21.08 7.35
N PHE A 181 -6.96 20.42 8.07
CA PHE A 181 -6.65 19.99 9.44
C PHE A 181 -5.59 18.88 9.46
N PRO A 182 -4.42 19.09 10.08
CA PRO A 182 -3.31 18.13 10.03
C PRO A 182 -3.49 16.99 11.06
N TYR A 183 -4.54 16.18 10.91
CA TYR A 183 -4.93 15.14 11.85
C TYR A 183 -3.77 14.19 12.20
N ALA A 184 -3.10 13.62 11.20
CA ALA A 184 -2.03 12.65 11.44
C ALA A 184 -0.83 13.27 12.18
N LEU A 185 -0.53 14.55 11.93
CA LEU A 185 0.50 15.29 12.67
C LEU A 185 0.10 15.46 14.15
N CYS A 186 -1.15 15.87 14.42
CA CYS A 186 -1.63 16.02 15.79
C CYS A 186 -1.59 14.69 16.54
N VAL A 187 -2.06 13.61 15.92
CA VAL A 187 -2.02 12.25 16.50
C VAL A 187 -0.58 11.80 16.71
N PHE A 188 0.33 12.07 15.78
CA PHE A 188 1.74 11.70 15.91
C PHE A 188 2.41 12.42 17.09
N VAL A 189 2.22 13.73 17.21
CA VAL A 189 2.79 14.53 18.32
C VAL A 189 2.23 14.06 19.66
N LEU A 190 0.92 13.81 19.74
CA LEU A 190 0.28 13.29 20.94
C LEU A 190 0.81 11.89 21.30
N SER A 191 0.95 11.01 20.32
CA SER A 191 1.47 9.65 20.52
C SER A 191 2.93 9.67 21.00
N LEU A 192 3.72 10.56 20.43
CA LEU A 192 5.13 10.74 20.85
C LEU A 192 5.20 11.26 22.29
N ALA A 193 4.37 12.26 22.65
CA ALA A 193 4.27 12.74 24.02
C ALA A 193 3.88 11.61 24.99
N PHE A 194 2.90 10.78 24.62
CA PHE A 194 2.49 9.64 25.42
C PHE A 194 3.62 8.59 25.56
N ALA A 195 4.40 8.34 24.53
CA ALA A 195 5.53 7.41 24.60
C ALA A 195 6.57 7.87 25.64
N PHE A 196 6.86 9.17 25.70
CA PHE A 196 7.77 9.72 26.72
C PHE A 196 7.16 9.69 28.13
N VAL A 197 5.89 10.04 28.29
CA VAL A 197 5.21 10.04 29.60
C VAL A 197 5.01 8.61 30.12
N ALA A 198 4.75 7.61 29.27
CA ALA A 198 4.63 6.21 29.66
C ALA A 198 5.93 5.66 30.25
N VAL A 199 7.03 6.13 29.77
CA VAL A 199 8.36 5.79 30.31
C VAL A 199 8.52 6.37 31.73
N GLU A 200 8.12 7.62 31.94
CA GLU A 200 8.21 8.31 33.23
C GLU A 200 7.32 7.65 34.31
N THR A 201 6.09 7.32 34.00
CA THR A 201 5.13 6.75 34.96
C THR A 201 5.39 5.29 35.32
N LYS A 202 6.20 4.56 34.57
CA LYS A 202 6.46 3.14 34.82
C LYS A 202 7.45 2.93 35.97
N ASP A 203 8.40 3.83 36.14
CA ASP A 203 9.50 3.69 37.12
C ASP A 203 9.66 4.89 38.07
N GLY A 204 8.85 5.97 37.91
CA GLY A 204 8.78 7.10 38.85
C GLY A 204 10.06 7.96 38.96
N ASP A 205 11.04 7.74 38.12
CA ASP A 205 12.35 8.34 38.26
C ASP A 205 12.74 9.18 37.04
N VAL A 206 12.91 10.49 37.21
CA VAL A 206 13.25 11.44 36.12
C VAL A 206 14.59 11.07 35.45
N HIS A 207 15.46 10.36 36.16
CA HIS A 207 16.73 9.83 35.62
C HIS A 207 16.51 8.79 34.50
N ILE A 208 15.42 8.04 34.53
CA ILE A 208 15.10 7.03 33.51
C ILE A 208 14.69 7.68 32.20
N LEU A 209 14.01 8.82 32.22
CA LEU A 209 13.74 9.62 31.02
C LEU A 209 15.04 10.00 30.27
N LEU A 210 16.06 10.40 30.99
CA LEU A 210 17.36 10.71 30.42
C LEU A 210 18.16 9.46 29.97
N GLN A 211 18.00 8.33 30.64
CA GLN A 211 18.61 7.05 30.25
C GLN A 211 17.88 6.37 29.09
N MET A 212 16.58 6.64 28.90
CA MET A 212 15.76 6.12 27.77
C MET A 212 15.70 7.07 26.58
N MET A 213 16.26 8.27 26.66
CA MET A 213 16.52 9.05 25.47
C MET A 213 17.43 8.25 24.54
N PRO A 214 17.08 8.17 23.24
CA PRO A 214 17.91 7.45 22.30
C PRO A 214 19.34 7.99 22.33
N ASN A 215 20.27 7.15 22.73
CA ASN A 215 21.68 7.51 22.65
C ASN A 215 22.09 7.58 21.18
N ALA A 216 23.06 8.41 20.87
CA ALA A 216 23.64 8.43 19.54
C ALA A 216 24.28 7.06 19.25
N ASP A 217 23.63 6.28 18.37
CA ASP A 217 24.07 4.99 17.86
C ASP A 217 24.21 5.13 16.35
N VAL A 218 25.38 5.62 15.95
CA VAL A 218 25.64 5.97 14.55
C VAL A 218 25.67 4.72 13.69
N TRP A 219 24.87 4.73 12.62
CA TRP A 219 24.80 3.64 11.65
C TRP A 219 26.18 3.29 11.09
N GLU A 220 26.53 2.01 11.16
CA GLU A 220 27.77 1.49 10.61
C GLU A 220 27.53 0.78 9.27
N PRO A 221 28.03 1.34 8.14
CA PRO A 221 27.90 0.72 6.82
C PRO A 221 28.56 -0.67 6.72
N ARG A 222 29.42 -1.01 7.68
CA ARG A 222 30.19 -2.27 7.69
C ARG A 222 29.39 -3.50 8.09
N ARG A 223 28.16 -3.38 8.55
CA ARG A 223 27.26 -4.52 8.88
C ARG A 223 26.72 -5.20 7.61
N TRP A 224 27.57 -5.45 6.65
CA TRP A 224 27.24 -6.24 5.47
C TRP A 224 26.96 -7.69 5.90
N LEU A 225 25.78 -8.20 5.56
CA LEU A 225 25.46 -9.63 5.71
C LEU A 225 26.23 -10.38 4.63
N HIS A 226 27.34 -11.03 5.02
CA HIS A 226 28.08 -11.89 4.12
C HIS A 226 27.16 -12.93 3.46
N TRP A 227 27.57 -13.50 2.31
CA TRP A 227 26.86 -14.41 1.40
C TRP A 227 26.24 -15.68 2.03
N ASN A 228 26.17 -15.80 3.36
CA ASN A 228 25.54 -16.89 4.10
C ASN A 228 24.01 -16.77 4.16
N LEU A 229 23.38 -16.10 3.18
CA LEU A 229 21.94 -16.12 3.04
C LEU A 229 21.53 -17.52 2.59
N ASN A 230 20.66 -18.15 3.34
CA ASN A 230 20.16 -19.51 3.07
C ASN A 230 19.14 -19.49 1.91
N TRP A 231 19.60 -19.09 0.71
CA TRP A 231 18.75 -18.82 -0.44
C TRP A 231 17.89 -20.00 -0.87
N PHE A 232 18.44 -21.22 -0.84
CA PHE A 232 17.78 -22.43 -1.34
C PHE A 232 17.11 -23.23 -0.24
N GLU A 233 17.03 -22.74 0.98
CA GLU A 233 16.23 -23.37 2.01
C GLU A 233 14.73 -23.21 1.70
N TYR A 234 13.93 -24.17 2.17
CA TYR A 234 12.46 -24.16 2.01
C TYR A 234 11.82 -22.89 2.62
N LYS A 235 12.32 -22.43 3.77
CA LYS A 235 11.72 -21.29 4.52
C LYS A 235 11.70 -19.98 3.73
N PRO A 236 12.83 -19.44 3.22
CA PRO A 236 12.81 -18.19 2.46
C PRO A 236 12.02 -18.32 1.15
N ILE A 237 12.06 -19.46 0.47
CA ILE A 237 11.28 -19.71 -0.74
C ILE A 237 9.79 -19.69 -0.44
N SER A 238 9.36 -20.39 0.62
CA SER A 238 7.96 -20.43 1.07
C SER A 238 7.43 -19.03 1.42
N MET A 239 8.23 -18.22 2.14
CA MET A 239 7.88 -16.81 2.44
C MET A 239 7.78 -15.97 1.17
N ALA A 240 8.70 -16.16 0.23
CA ALA A 240 8.69 -15.43 -1.03
C ALA A 240 7.48 -15.79 -1.90
N ILE A 241 7.12 -17.07 -2.00
CA ILE A 241 5.92 -17.52 -2.72
C ILE A 241 4.66 -16.89 -2.12
N GLY A 242 4.55 -16.82 -0.78
CA GLY A 242 3.43 -16.16 -0.11
C GLY A 242 3.38 -14.63 -0.31
N GLN A 243 4.54 -13.98 -0.47
CA GLN A 243 4.63 -12.54 -0.66
C GLN A 243 4.47 -12.11 -2.13
N LEU A 244 4.87 -12.92 -3.09
CA LEU A 244 4.92 -12.54 -4.50
C LEU A 244 3.56 -12.10 -5.07
N PRO A 245 2.43 -12.82 -4.85
CA PRO A 245 1.11 -12.36 -5.27
C PRO A 245 0.72 -11.02 -4.60
N LEU A 246 0.98 -10.88 -3.31
CA LEU A 246 0.70 -9.65 -2.58
C LEU A 246 1.49 -8.45 -3.14
N THR A 247 2.76 -8.65 -3.49
CA THR A 247 3.57 -7.59 -4.11
C THR A 247 3.10 -7.27 -5.52
N THR A 248 2.86 -8.26 -6.36
CA THR A 248 2.45 -8.03 -7.76
C THR A 248 1.05 -7.43 -7.87
N LEU A 249 0.09 -7.96 -7.14
CA LEU A 249 -1.31 -7.55 -7.24
C LEU A 249 -1.59 -6.26 -6.46
N ASN A 250 -1.20 -6.19 -5.19
CA ASN A 250 -1.52 -5.05 -4.34
C ASN A 250 -0.48 -3.92 -4.43
N SER A 251 0.84 -4.24 -4.44
CA SER A 251 1.88 -3.21 -4.39
C SER A 251 2.30 -2.68 -5.76
N VAL A 252 1.95 -3.34 -6.85
CA VAL A 252 2.28 -2.89 -8.20
C VAL A 252 1.00 -2.57 -8.99
N ILE A 253 0.10 -3.52 -9.18
CA ILE A 253 -1.09 -3.34 -10.03
C ILE A 253 -2.12 -2.44 -9.34
N ALA A 254 -2.56 -2.80 -8.12
CA ALA A 254 -3.57 -2.04 -7.41
C ALA A 254 -3.09 -0.64 -7.00
N VAL A 255 -1.81 -0.47 -6.65
CA VAL A 255 -1.22 0.85 -6.37
C VAL A 255 -1.22 1.74 -7.62
N SER A 256 -0.85 1.22 -8.78
CA SER A 256 -0.87 1.99 -10.03
C SER A 256 -2.30 2.45 -10.36
N ALA A 257 -3.29 1.56 -10.23
CA ALA A 257 -4.70 1.90 -10.42
C ALA A 257 -5.18 2.92 -9.37
N LEU A 258 -4.84 2.74 -8.10
CA LEU A 258 -5.19 3.66 -7.02
C LEU A 258 -4.58 5.05 -7.22
N ALA A 259 -3.34 5.13 -7.70
CA ALA A 259 -2.69 6.41 -8.00
C ALA A 259 -3.44 7.16 -9.10
N ALA A 260 -3.91 6.47 -10.13
CA ALA A 260 -4.75 7.05 -11.19
C ALA A 260 -6.09 7.56 -10.65
N ASP A 261 -6.72 6.80 -9.74
CA ASP A 261 -8.02 7.17 -9.16
C ASP A 261 -7.92 8.38 -8.20
N LEU A 262 -6.91 8.38 -7.33
CA LEU A 262 -6.76 9.43 -6.29
C LEU A 262 -6.09 10.71 -6.81
N LEU A 263 -5.23 10.59 -7.82
CA LEU A 263 -4.40 11.67 -8.33
C LEU A 263 -4.50 11.75 -9.87
N PRO A 264 -5.70 12.01 -10.42
CA PRO A 264 -5.93 11.99 -11.88
C PRO A 264 -5.11 13.03 -12.63
N ASP A 265 -4.75 14.14 -11.97
CA ASP A 265 -3.91 15.20 -12.55
C ASP A 265 -2.41 14.87 -12.56
N MET A 266 -2.03 13.70 -12.04
CA MET A 266 -0.63 13.27 -11.95
C MET A 266 -0.33 12.20 -12.99
N PRO A 267 0.88 12.17 -13.56
CA PRO A 267 1.29 11.04 -14.38
C PRO A 267 1.31 9.76 -13.52
N THR A 268 0.46 8.82 -13.87
CA THR A 268 0.37 7.54 -13.18
C THR A 268 1.66 6.73 -13.36
N PRO A 269 2.30 6.26 -12.28
CA PRO A 269 3.45 5.39 -12.39
C PRO A 269 3.11 4.11 -13.15
N SER A 270 3.95 3.74 -14.11
CA SER A 270 3.74 2.50 -14.86
C SER A 270 3.98 1.27 -13.96
N VAL A 271 3.24 0.21 -14.21
CA VAL A 271 3.40 -1.08 -13.52
C VAL A 271 4.85 -1.59 -13.60
N THR A 272 5.51 -1.38 -14.75
CA THR A 272 6.92 -1.75 -14.94
C THR A 272 7.85 -0.94 -14.05
N SER A 273 7.69 0.39 -14.01
CA SER A 273 8.55 1.25 -13.17
C SER A 273 8.35 0.98 -11.68
N MET A 274 7.12 0.66 -11.27
CA MET A 274 6.81 0.25 -9.90
C MET A 274 7.51 -1.08 -9.53
N GLY A 275 7.41 -2.08 -10.40
CA GLY A 275 8.06 -3.37 -10.17
C GLY A 275 9.60 -3.27 -10.16
N ILE A 276 10.19 -2.46 -11.04
CA ILE A 276 11.64 -2.17 -11.03
C ILE A 276 12.03 -1.49 -9.71
N SER A 277 11.25 -0.51 -9.25
CA SER A 277 11.49 0.18 -7.97
C SER A 277 11.51 -0.81 -6.80
N VAL A 278 10.48 -1.67 -6.68
CA VAL A 278 10.41 -2.70 -5.63
C VAL A 278 11.59 -3.66 -5.71
N GLY A 279 11.95 -4.11 -6.92
CA GLY A 279 13.09 -5.01 -7.13
C GLY A 279 14.40 -4.38 -6.64
N LEU A 280 14.71 -3.17 -7.09
CA LEU A 280 15.98 -2.51 -6.79
C LEU A 280 16.12 -2.16 -5.30
N MET A 281 15.05 -1.65 -4.65
CA MET A 281 15.08 -1.31 -3.23
C MET A 281 15.53 -2.49 -2.36
N ASN A 282 15.00 -3.66 -2.63
CA ASN A 282 15.30 -4.84 -1.82
C ASN A 282 16.60 -5.52 -2.22
N LEU A 283 16.92 -5.57 -3.52
CA LEU A 283 18.22 -6.10 -3.96
C LEU A 283 19.39 -5.36 -3.32
N VAL A 284 19.22 -4.09 -2.96
CA VAL A 284 20.24 -3.32 -2.26
C VAL A 284 20.09 -3.45 -0.75
N GLY A 285 18.94 -3.08 -0.17
CA GLY A 285 18.78 -2.92 1.28
C GLY A 285 18.93 -4.21 2.09
N THR A 286 18.48 -5.35 1.56
CA THR A 286 18.53 -6.63 2.27
C THR A 286 19.95 -7.13 2.59
N TRP A 287 20.95 -6.69 1.83
CA TRP A 287 22.35 -7.01 2.13
C TRP A 287 22.86 -6.39 3.43
N TRP A 288 22.24 -5.32 3.91
CA TRP A 288 22.54 -4.69 5.19
C TRP A 288 21.55 -5.06 6.30
N GLY A 289 20.72 -6.08 6.08
CA GLY A 289 19.71 -6.49 7.05
C GLY A 289 18.54 -5.52 7.15
N ALA A 290 18.35 -4.66 6.14
CA ALA A 290 17.19 -3.81 6.06
C ALA A 290 15.94 -4.63 5.73
N MET A 291 14.85 -4.32 6.39
CA MET A 291 13.55 -4.97 6.19
C MET A 291 13.13 -5.01 4.72
N PRO A 292 12.70 -6.17 4.20
CA PRO A 292 12.12 -6.23 2.87
C PRO A 292 10.90 -5.33 2.73
N VAL A 293 10.88 -4.50 1.68
CA VAL A 293 9.89 -3.44 1.48
C VAL A 293 9.22 -3.49 0.11
N CYS A 294 8.02 -2.94 0.03
CA CYS A 294 7.29 -2.75 -1.22
C CYS A 294 6.49 -1.44 -1.18
N HIS A 295 5.87 -1.06 -2.29
CA HIS A 295 4.91 0.03 -2.29
C HIS A 295 3.55 -0.48 -1.79
N GLY A 296 2.90 0.24 -0.89
CA GLY A 296 1.63 -0.19 -0.32
C GLY A 296 0.45 0.65 -0.79
N ALA A 297 -0.59 0.01 -1.34
CA ALA A 297 -1.84 0.70 -1.68
C ALA A 297 -2.46 1.35 -0.43
N GLY A 298 -2.45 0.66 0.71
CA GLY A 298 -2.92 1.22 1.98
C GLY A 298 -2.12 2.45 2.44
N GLY A 299 -0.81 2.48 2.18
CA GLY A 299 0.03 3.62 2.50
C GLY A 299 -0.23 4.84 1.62
N LEU A 300 -0.42 4.64 0.32
CA LEU A 300 -0.85 5.69 -0.60
C LEU A 300 -2.20 6.27 -0.17
N ALA A 301 -3.17 5.40 0.13
CA ALA A 301 -4.49 5.81 0.62
C ALA A 301 -4.39 6.59 1.94
N ALA A 302 -3.55 6.13 2.88
CA ALA A 302 -3.33 6.79 4.15
C ALA A 302 -2.72 8.19 3.97
N GLN A 303 -1.65 8.31 3.21
CA GLN A 303 -1.01 9.59 2.96
C GLN A 303 -1.96 10.56 2.26
N TYR A 304 -2.70 10.09 1.24
CA TYR A 304 -3.73 10.88 0.58
C TYR A 304 -4.82 11.33 1.56
N ARG A 305 -5.32 10.41 2.41
CA ARG A 305 -6.35 10.68 3.41
C ARG A 305 -5.94 11.79 4.37
N PHE A 306 -4.69 11.82 4.80
CA PHE A 306 -4.18 12.78 5.77
C PHE A 306 -3.56 14.03 5.14
N GLY A 307 -3.73 14.23 3.85
CA GLY A 307 -3.49 15.51 3.19
C GLY A 307 -2.35 15.55 2.18
N ALA A 308 -1.53 14.51 2.04
CA ALA A 308 -0.47 14.48 1.05
C ALA A 308 -1.03 14.43 -0.39
N ARG A 309 -0.42 15.18 -1.28
CA ARG A 309 -0.80 15.26 -2.70
C ARG A 309 0.40 15.17 -3.64
N SER A 310 1.61 15.11 -3.09
CA SER A 310 2.83 15.09 -3.89
C SER A 310 3.90 14.17 -3.29
N GLY A 311 4.98 13.93 -4.04
CA GLY A 311 6.15 13.20 -3.55
C GLY A 311 6.89 13.91 -2.43
N ALA A 312 6.60 15.18 -2.14
CA ALA A 312 7.23 15.93 -1.06
C ALA A 312 6.99 15.26 0.30
N SER A 313 5.78 14.72 0.54
CA SER A 313 5.44 14.01 1.78
C SER A 313 6.39 12.86 2.06
N ILE A 314 6.62 11.99 1.07
CA ILE A 314 7.49 10.82 1.27
C ILE A 314 8.98 11.17 1.22
N ILE A 315 9.37 12.25 0.56
CA ILE A 315 10.74 12.79 0.65
C ILE A 315 11.00 13.25 2.08
N MET A 316 10.07 14.00 2.71
CA MET A 316 10.19 14.41 4.10
C MET A 316 10.23 13.23 5.06
N LEU A 317 9.32 12.24 4.88
CA LEU A 317 9.33 11.01 5.67
C LEU A 317 10.66 10.24 5.49
N GLY A 318 11.15 10.19 4.26
CA GLY A 318 12.43 9.56 3.93
C GLY A 318 13.62 10.24 4.60
N LEU A 319 13.67 11.57 4.59
CA LEU A 319 14.69 12.35 5.31
C LEU A 319 14.62 12.12 6.82
N LEU A 320 13.41 12.12 7.38
CA LEU A 320 13.22 11.84 8.80
C LEU A 320 13.75 10.43 9.17
N LYS A 321 13.35 9.40 8.41
CA LYS A 321 13.85 8.02 8.61
C LYS A 321 15.35 7.94 8.48
N LEU A 322 15.93 8.60 7.47
CA LEU A 322 17.38 8.60 7.24
C LEU A 322 18.13 9.22 8.41
N ILE A 323 17.69 10.39 8.89
CA ILE A 323 18.28 11.07 10.05
C ILE A 323 18.18 10.18 11.29
N LEU A 324 16.98 9.65 11.57
CA LEU A 324 16.76 8.78 12.73
C LEU A 324 17.60 7.50 12.66
N GLY A 325 17.71 6.88 11.49
CA GLY A 325 18.50 5.67 11.29
C GLY A 325 20.00 5.90 11.43
N VAL A 326 20.51 7.02 10.87
CA VAL A 326 21.94 7.36 10.93
C VAL A 326 22.36 7.80 12.32
N VAL A 327 21.52 8.58 13.05
CA VAL A 327 21.93 9.21 14.32
C VAL A 327 21.61 8.32 15.52
N PHE A 328 20.43 7.69 15.54
CA PHE A 328 19.94 6.98 16.73
C PHE A 328 19.88 5.46 16.56
N GLY A 329 19.86 4.97 15.33
CA GLY A 329 19.94 3.53 15.05
C GLY A 329 18.97 2.67 15.85
N ASN A 330 19.52 1.63 16.51
CA ASN A 330 18.74 0.68 17.30
C ASN A 330 18.28 1.22 18.65
N SER A 331 18.85 2.33 19.13
CA SER A 331 18.45 2.94 20.41
C SER A 331 16.98 3.42 20.41
N LEU A 332 16.40 3.66 19.22
CA LEU A 332 14.98 4.01 19.06
C LEU A 332 14.02 2.89 19.47
N ILE A 333 14.43 1.63 19.54
CA ILE A 333 13.56 0.49 19.86
C ILE A 333 12.87 0.69 21.21
N GLY A 334 13.60 1.22 22.19
CA GLY A 334 13.06 1.51 23.53
C GLY A 334 11.86 2.46 23.49
N LEU A 335 12.02 3.59 22.81
CA LEU A 335 10.95 4.59 22.64
C LEU A 335 9.77 4.06 21.82
N LEU A 336 10.05 3.39 20.71
CA LEU A 336 9.02 2.90 19.80
C LEU A 336 8.14 1.80 20.41
N LYS A 337 8.63 1.02 21.37
CA LYS A 337 7.83 0.03 22.11
C LYS A 337 6.70 0.66 22.94
N HIS A 338 6.86 1.90 23.37
CA HIS A 338 5.88 2.62 24.18
C HIS A 338 4.90 3.47 23.35
N TYR A 339 4.99 3.37 22.03
CA TYR A 339 4.07 4.12 21.15
C TYR A 339 2.63 3.59 21.27
N PRO A 340 1.60 4.44 21.52
CA PRO A 340 0.25 4.01 21.84
C PRO A 340 -0.44 3.28 20.70
N LYS A 341 -0.90 2.06 20.96
CA LYS A 341 -1.61 1.21 20.00
C LYS A 341 -3.00 1.76 19.66
N SER A 342 -3.66 2.42 20.63
CA SER A 342 -4.97 3.05 20.46
C SER A 342 -4.97 4.06 19.32
N LEU A 343 -4.01 4.96 19.29
CA LEU A 343 -3.90 6.01 18.27
C LEU A 343 -3.43 5.45 16.93
N LEU A 344 -2.48 4.50 16.94
CA LEU A 344 -2.06 3.78 15.73
C LEU A 344 -3.22 3.04 15.07
N GLY A 345 -4.04 2.34 15.87
CA GLY A 345 -5.18 1.57 15.38
C GLY A 345 -6.17 2.44 14.61
N VAL A 346 -6.49 3.63 15.12
CA VAL A 346 -7.40 4.57 14.44
C VAL A 346 -6.80 5.08 13.12
N MET A 347 -5.50 5.34 13.06
CA MET A 347 -4.85 5.72 11.80
C MET A 347 -4.90 4.61 10.75
N VAL A 348 -4.72 3.35 11.17
CA VAL A 348 -4.84 2.18 10.26
C VAL A 348 -6.28 2.02 9.78
N ILE A 349 -7.28 2.17 10.65
CA ILE A 349 -8.70 2.14 10.26
C ILE A 349 -8.98 3.22 9.21
N ALA A 350 -8.54 4.46 9.46
CA ALA A 350 -8.73 5.55 8.51
C ALA A 350 -8.14 5.25 7.12
N ALA A 351 -6.92 4.71 7.09
CA ALA A 351 -6.25 4.29 5.85
C ALA A 351 -6.99 3.15 5.13
N GLY A 352 -7.46 2.16 5.89
CA GLY A 352 -8.23 1.03 5.36
C GLY A 352 -9.56 1.47 4.74
N LEU A 353 -10.28 2.38 5.42
CA LEU A 353 -11.52 2.95 4.89
C LEU A 353 -11.31 3.78 3.62
N GLU A 354 -10.22 4.55 3.53
CA GLU A 354 -9.90 5.31 2.32
C GLU A 354 -9.60 4.38 1.14
N LEU A 355 -8.85 3.30 1.38
CA LEU A 355 -8.59 2.29 0.36
C LEU A 355 -9.87 1.57 -0.07
N ALA A 356 -10.76 1.25 0.88
CA ALA A 356 -12.03 0.58 0.59
C ALA A 356 -13.01 1.45 -0.23
N LYS A 357 -12.99 2.79 -0.05
CA LYS A 357 -13.84 3.71 -0.83
C LYS A 357 -13.63 3.64 -2.33
N VAL A 358 -12.47 3.18 -2.78
CA VAL A 358 -12.15 3.05 -4.21
C VAL A 358 -13.09 2.08 -4.92
N GLY A 359 -13.69 1.13 -4.20
CA GLY A 359 -14.76 0.25 -4.71
C GLY A 359 -16.00 1.01 -5.22
N HIS A 360 -16.29 2.20 -4.66
CA HIS A 360 -17.43 3.02 -5.07
C HIS A 360 -17.36 3.46 -6.54
N SER A 361 -16.17 3.67 -7.07
CA SER A 361 -15.99 4.10 -8.47
C SER A 361 -16.15 2.98 -9.51
N LEU A 362 -16.45 1.74 -9.10
CA LEU A 362 -16.53 0.56 -9.98
C LEU A 362 -17.41 0.76 -11.22
N ASN A 363 -18.59 1.34 -11.02
CA ASN A 363 -19.62 1.47 -12.08
C ASN A 363 -19.81 2.91 -12.58
N HIS A 364 -19.08 3.89 -12.04
CA HIS A 364 -19.27 5.30 -12.38
C HIS A 364 -18.00 6.06 -12.78
N GLY A 365 -16.83 5.55 -12.46
CA GLY A 365 -15.57 6.27 -12.70
C GLY A 365 -14.38 5.36 -12.98
N ALA A 366 -14.62 4.07 -13.22
CA ALA A 366 -13.56 3.12 -13.52
C ALA A 366 -12.92 3.43 -14.88
N SER A 367 -11.62 3.19 -15.00
CA SER A 367 -10.83 3.53 -16.18
C SER A 367 -11.26 2.83 -17.46
N ASP A 368 -11.88 1.65 -17.34
CA ASP A 368 -12.40 0.85 -18.46
C ASP A 368 -13.77 1.32 -18.99
N LEU A 369 -14.37 2.32 -18.34
CA LEU A 369 -15.63 2.92 -18.77
C LEU A 369 -15.44 4.16 -19.66
N TRP A 370 -14.20 4.57 -19.91
CA TRP A 370 -13.90 5.72 -20.76
C TRP A 370 -13.45 5.24 -22.13
N GLU A 371 -14.28 5.48 -23.13
CA GLU A 371 -13.97 5.23 -24.54
C GLU A 371 -13.50 6.52 -25.20
N THR A 372 -12.39 6.42 -25.95
CA THR A 372 -11.90 7.52 -26.78
C THR A 372 -12.46 7.33 -28.18
N SER A 373 -13.40 8.18 -28.62
CA SER A 373 -13.78 8.27 -30.02
C SER A 373 -12.93 9.33 -30.70
N ALA A 374 -12.32 8.96 -31.83
CA ALA A 374 -11.79 9.94 -32.77
C ALA A 374 -12.99 10.69 -33.34
N GLY A 375 -13.11 11.98 -33.04
CA GLY A 375 -14.13 12.82 -33.64
C GLY A 375 -14.02 12.77 -35.16
N GLU A 376 -15.13 12.51 -35.85
CA GLU A 376 -15.19 12.63 -37.29
C GLU A 376 -14.68 14.01 -37.70
N ALA A 377 -13.75 14.01 -38.64
CA ALA A 377 -13.08 15.19 -39.16
C ALA A 377 -14.08 16.03 -39.96
N GLY A 378 -14.74 16.93 -39.31
CA GLY A 378 -15.64 17.92 -39.92
C GLY A 378 -15.31 19.34 -39.46
N ASP A 379 -14.10 19.68 -39.25
CA ASP A 379 -13.50 21.03 -39.26
C ASP A 379 -12.17 21.00 -38.48
N GLY A 380 -11.08 20.81 -39.16
CA GLY A 380 -9.71 21.18 -38.86
C GLY A 380 -9.08 21.01 -37.45
N SER A 381 -9.82 20.61 -36.42
CA SER A 381 -9.29 20.39 -35.07
C SER A 381 -9.74 18.99 -34.57
N GLY A 382 -8.94 17.97 -34.85
CA GLY A 382 -9.14 16.60 -34.35
C GLY A 382 -9.11 16.52 -32.82
N GLY A 383 -10.18 16.92 -32.17
CA GLY A 383 -10.36 16.78 -30.74
C GLY A 383 -10.67 15.33 -30.36
N ILE A 384 -9.82 14.71 -29.54
CA ILE A 384 -10.12 13.44 -28.91
C ILE A 384 -11.21 13.65 -27.86
N THR A 385 -12.44 13.23 -28.15
CA THR A 385 -13.55 13.27 -27.19
C THR A 385 -13.59 11.97 -26.40
N ARG A 386 -13.65 12.08 -25.06
CA ARG A 386 -13.83 10.94 -24.16
C ARG A 386 -15.32 10.81 -23.85
N HIS A 387 -15.89 9.68 -24.21
CA HIS A 387 -17.26 9.33 -23.84
C HIS A 387 -17.28 8.32 -22.71
N HIS A 388 -18.22 8.50 -21.78
CA HIS A 388 -18.46 7.53 -20.72
C HIS A 388 -19.42 6.47 -21.24
N ARG A 389 -18.97 5.20 -21.25
CA ARG A 389 -19.82 4.05 -21.64
C ARG A 389 -20.89 3.84 -20.57
N THR A 390 -22.14 3.77 -20.96
CA THR A 390 -23.26 3.39 -20.09
C THR A 390 -23.31 1.87 -19.96
N LEU A 391 -23.30 1.40 -18.70
CA LEU A 391 -23.43 -0.02 -18.37
C LEU A 391 -24.91 -0.43 -18.28
N SER A 392 -25.26 -1.63 -18.75
CA SER A 392 -26.53 -2.27 -18.41
C SER A 392 -26.58 -2.64 -16.93
N ASP A 393 -27.79 -2.87 -16.41
CA ASP A 393 -27.97 -3.26 -15.02
C ASP A 393 -27.37 -4.67 -14.74
N ASP A 394 -27.45 -5.58 -15.70
CA ASP A 394 -26.84 -6.90 -15.63
C ASP A 394 -25.31 -6.79 -15.57
N GLU A 395 -24.71 -5.96 -16.42
CA GLU A 395 -23.25 -5.72 -16.41
C GLU A 395 -22.79 -5.08 -15.10
N ARG A 396 -23.58 -4.15 -14.53
CA ARG A 396 -23.28 -3.57 -13.20
C ARG A 396 -23.31 -4.62 -12.12
N SER A 397 -24.31 -5.50 -12.15
CA SER A 397 -24.44 -6.61 -11.17
C SER A 397 -23.30 -7.61 -11.30
N GLU A 398 -22.90 -7.99 -12.52
CA GLU A 398 -21.74 -8.83 -12.77
C GLU A 398 -20.46 -8.24 -12.20
N ARG A 399 -20.19 -6.97 -12.51
CA ARG A 399 -18.99 -6.25 -12.00
C ARG A 399 -18.95 -6.20 -10.49
N TRP A 400 -20.11 -5.93 -9.85
CA TRP A 400 -20.24 -5.99 -8.38
C TRP A 400 -19.93 -7.38 -7.84
N THR A 401 -20.52 -8.42 -8.44
CA THR A 401 -20.32 -9.81 -7.99
C THR A 401 -18.87 -10.24 -8.09
N VAL A 402 -18.18 -9.93 -9.19
CA VAL A 402 -16.75 -10.21 -9.37
C VAL A 402 -15.90 -9.49 -8.32
N MET A 403 -16.18 -8.19 -8.06
CA MET A 403 -15.47 -7.43 -7.04
C MET A 403 -15.68 -8.03 -5.64
N LEU A 404 -16.93 -8.34 -5.28
CA LEU A 404 -17.26 -8.92 -3.98
C LEU A 404 -16.69 -10.33 -3.80
N MET A 405 -16.68 -11.15 -4.84
CA MET A 405 -16.06 -12.48 -4.81
C MET A 405 -14.55 -12.39 -4.56
N THR A 406 -13.86 -11.45 -5.23
CA THR A 406 -12.45 -11.15 -4.99
C THR A 406 -12.22 -10.74 -3.54
N THR A 407 -13.04 -9.81 -3.04
CA THR A 407 -12.96 -9.30 -1.66
C THR A 407 -13.21 -10.41 -0.64
N ALA A 408 -14.26 -11.21 -0.84
CA ALA A 408 -14.61 -12.32 0.05
C ALA A 408 -13.49 -13.36 0.14
N GLY A 409 -12.86 -13.70 -1.00
CA GLY A 409 -11.70 -14.59 -1.03
C GLY A 409 -10.52 -14.06 -0.22
N ILE A 410 -10.22 -12.75 -0.33
CA ILE A 410 -9.15 -12.10 0.45
C ILE A 410 -9.44 -12.18 1.94
N LEU A 411 -10.66 -11.82 2.35
CA LEU A 411 -11.03 -11.74 3.77
C LEU A 411 -11.13 -13.13 4.41
N ALA A 412 -11.74 -14.09 3.71
CA ALA A 412 -11.94 -15.46 4.22
C ALA A 412 -10.61 -16.19 4.43
N PHE A 413 -9.69 -16.04 3.49
CA PHE A 413 -8.41 -16.77 3.51
C PHE A 413 -7.22 -15.90 3.95
N ARG A 414 -7.43 -14.60 4.18
CA ARG A 414 -6.37 -13.61 4.47
C ARG A 414 -5.22 -13.67 3.45
N ASN A 415 -5.58 -13.87 2.18
CA ASN A 415 -4.63 -14.09 1.10
C ASN A 415 -5.13 -13.46 -0.20
N ASP A 416 -4.38 -12.48 -0.68
CA ASP A 416 -4.70 -11.72 -1.90
C ASP A 416 -4.68 -12.63 -3.16
N ALA A 417 -3.84 -13.67 -3.18
CA ALA A 417 -3.79 -14.59 -4.31
C ALA A 417 -5.08 -15.42 -4.42
N ILE A 418 -5.63 -15.89 -3.30
CA ILE A 418 -6.89 -16.66 -3.29
C ILE A 418 -8.04 -15.75 -3.74
N GLY A 419 -8.10 -14.51 -3.23
CA GLY A 419 -9.09 -13.54 -3.66
C GLY A 419 -9.00 -13.22 -5.15
N PHE A 420 -7.78 -13.03 -5.66
CA PHE A 420 -7.54 -12.84 -7.09
C PHE A 420 -8.06 -14.01 -7.94
N VAL A 421 -7.69 -15.26 -7.56
CA VAL A 421 -8.15 -16.46 -8.28
C VAL A 421 -9.66 -16.58 -8.23
N ALA A 422 -10.30 -16.37 -7.07
CA ALA A 422 -11.75 -16.40 -6.92
C ALA A 422 -12.44 -15.37 -7.82
N GLY A 423 -11.93 -14.14 -7.85
CA GLY A 423 -12.44 -13.09 -8.73
C GLY A 423 -12.28 -13.40 -10.22
N MET A 424 -11.11 -13.92 -10.61
CA MET A 424 -10.85 -14.31 -12.00
C MET A 424 -11.75 -15.48 -12.44
N LEU A 425 -11.93 -16.50 -11.60
CA LEU A 425 -12.84 -17.61 -11.87
C LEU A 425 -14.30 -17.13 -12.02
N CYS A 426 -14.73 -16.24 -11.14
CA CYS A 426 -16.06 -15.62 -11.21
C CYS A 426 -16.23 -14.85 -12.53
N PHE A 427 -15.27 -14.02 -12.91
CA PHE A 427 -15.28 -13.27 -14.18
C PHE A 427 -15.32 -14.20 -15.40
N TRP A 428 -14.51 -15.24 -15.41
CA TRP A 428 -14.51 -16.21 -16.52
C TRP A 428 -15.82 -17.03 -16.59
N ALA A 429 -16.42 -17.34 -15.43
CA ALA A 429 -17.72 -18.03 -15.40
C ALA A 429 -18.81 -17.18 -16.09
N TYR A 430 -18.90 -15.87 -15.83
CA TYR A 430 -19.81 -14.98 -16.53
C TYR A 430 -19.53 -14.95 -18.04
N ARG A 431 -18.26 -14.80 -18.45
CA ARG A 431 -17.87 -14.80 -19.87
C ARG A 431 -18.19 -16.10 -20.60
N LEU A 432 -18.08 -17.24 -19.91
CA LEU A 432 -18.46 -18.54 -20.45
C LEU A 432 -20.00 -18.67 -20.55
N SER A 433 -20.72 -18.21 -19.54
CA SER A 433 -22.19 -18.18 -19.54
C SER A 433 -22.73 -17.39 -20.73
N ASP A 434 -22.22 -16.17 -20.96
CA ASP A 434 -22.61 -15.33 -22.09
C ASP A 434 -22.34 -16.01 -23.45
N LYS A 435 -21.19 -16.68 -23.59
CA LYS A 435 -20.89 -17.42 -24.83
C LYS A 435 -21.80 -18.61 -25.04
N THR A 436 -22.12 -19.33 -23.98
CA THR A 436 -23.03 -20.49 -24.06
C THR A 436 -24.44 -20.04 -24.37
N GLN A 437 -24.94 -18.95 -23.77
CA GLN A 437 -26.25 -18.38 -24.05
C GLN A 437 -26.35 -17.95 -25.49
N LYS A 438 -25.41 -17.17 -26.02
CA LYS A 438 -25.37 -16.75 -27.45
C LYS A 438 -25.32 -17.94 -28.39
N TRP A 439 -24.59 -19.00 -28.03
CA TRP A 439 -24.56 -20.23 -28.83
C TRP A 439 -25.91 -20.94 -28.83
N TRP A 440 -26.61 -21.03 -27.67
CA TRP A 440 -27.96 -21.60 -27.58
C TRP A 440 -28.99 -20.78 -28.35
N GLU A 441 -28.96 -19.45 -28.27
CA GLU A 441 -29.85 -18.55 -29.00
C GLU A 441 -29.63 -18.66 -30.51
N GLY A 442 -28.37 -18.66 -30.96
CA GLY A 442 -28.05 -18.88 -32.37
C GLY A 442 -28.48 -20.24 -32.90
N ARG A 443 -28.47 -21.30 -32.06
CA ARG A 443 -28.92 -22.62 -32.42
C ARG A 443 -30.46 -22.70 -32.48
N LYS A 444 -31.17 -21.98 -31.59
CA LYS A 444 -32.62 -21.87 -31.61
C LYS A 444 -33.13 -21.15 -32.88
N SER A 445 -32.47 -20.08 -33.30
CA SER A 445 -32.84 -19.35 -34.53
C SER A 445 -32.65 -20.18 -35.78
N ILE A 446 -31.66 -21.08 -35.83
CA ILE A 446 -31.44 -22.01 -36.93
C ILE A 446 -32.50 -23.12 -36.94
N THR A 447 -32.97 -23.58 -35.76
CA THR A 447 -33.97 -24.65 -35.64
C THR A 447 -35.42 -24.16 -35.78
N SER A 448 -35.69 -22.86 -35.51
CA SER A 448 -37.03 -22.28 -35.63
C SER A 448 -37.43 -21.88 -37.04
N GLY A 449 -36.55 -22.00 -38.05
CA GLY A 449 -36.90 -21.84 -39.46
C GLY A 449 -37.49 -20.48 -39.85
N GLU A 450 -37.18 -19.42 -39.12
CA GLU A 450 -37.52 -18.06 -39.51
C GLU A 450 -36.71 -17.66 -40.74
N THR A 451 -37.27 -18.01 -41.91
CA THR A 451 -36.86 -17.43 -43.18
C THR A 451 -37.02 -15.91 -43.09
N ALA A 452 -35.91 -15.21 -43.22
CA ALA A 452 -35.90 -13.75 -43.38
C ALA A 452 -36.91 -13.39 -44.51
N PRO A 453 -37.76 -12.35 -44.30
CA PRO A 453 -38.61 -11.89 -45.37
C PRO A 453 -37.77 -11.38 -46.52
N LEU A 454 -37.81 -12.05 -47.66
CA LEU A 454 -37.29 -11.57 -48.91
C LEU A 454 -37.95 -10.23 -49.22
N LEU A 455 -37.19 -9.17 -49.17
CA LEU A 455 -37.57 -7.84 -49.64
C LEU A 455 -38.10 -7.94 -51.09
N ARG A 456 -39.35 -7.56 -51.24
CA ARG A 456 -39.86 -7.04 -52.49
C ARG A 456 -39.77 -5.53 -52.56
#